data_4b3cfceb30f011770c45482b8a7afb15
#
_entry.id   4b3cfceb30f011770c45482b8a7afb15
#
_cell.length_a   1.000
_cell.length_b   1.000
_cell.length_c   1.000
_cell.angle_alpha   90.00
_cell.angle_beta   90.00
_cell.angle_gamma   90.00
#
_symmetry.space_group_name_H-M   'P 1'
#
loop_
_entity.id
_entity.type
_entity.pdbx_description
1 polymer ?
#
loop_
_entity_poly.entity_id
_entity_poly.type
_entity_poly.pdbx_seq_one_letter_code
_entity_poly.pdbx_strand_id
1 'polypeptide(L)'
;FIKEMGYTGGISILRDYCHQIKVKKQTTPVVRIQTAPGQSAQVDWKEDFVLHTRKGTPIKFSIFLYVLGYSRKKYLNFVFDRKQDTLFSSLVGAFEFMNGVPKEIVFDNMKTAVDHARSSFTKVVWNEKLLEFARTAGFTPKSCKPFRPQTKGKVESLARTIERLRVYDYEFDNVNDLAQLIHKLNVQLNNELSQATGEKPNTLWTKEKEYLSPFDKNLLLSVIDRDQTRKVSNESMITYKGNKYSVPVKYIGKEVTVNITDSLLLVSFDGRLLRKHLLSNQKINYHHDDLQEVLSNGVYHDLAEEELEKQVQRNLTMFDNLRG
;
A
#
# COMPACT_ATOMS: atom_id res chain seq x y z
N PHE A 1 1.88 15.33 -41.71
CA PHE A 1 2.53 16.35 -40.85
C PHE A 1 3.88 16.82 -41.44
N ILE A 2 4.89 15.92 -41.61
CA ILE A 2 6.24 16.33 -42.11
C ILE A 2 6.18 16.75 -43.59
N LYS A 3 5.37 16.08 -44.42
CA LYS A 3 5.12 16.49 -45.81
C LYS A 3 4.37 17.81 -45.91
N GLU A 4 3.46 18.09 -44.99
CA GLU A 4 2.75 19.38 -44.88
C GLU A 4 3.69 20.53 -44.49
N MET A 5 4.82 20.20 -43.84
CA MET A 5 5.90 21.15 -43.51
C MET A 5 6.94 21.31 -44.66
N GLY A 6 6.64 20.79 -45.85
CA GLY A 6 7.49 20.97 -47.03
C GLY A 6 8.58 19.92 -47.23
N TYR A 7 8.60 18.82 -46.46
CA TYR A 7 9.57 17.76 -46.65
C TYR A 7 9.21 16.87 -47.85
N THR A 8 10.06 16.82 -48.85
CA THR A 8 9.86 16.03 -50.10
C THR A 8 10.67 14.76 -50.15
N GLY A 9 11.55 14.50 -49.18
CA GLY A 9 12.40 13.34 -49.13
C GLY A 9 11.73 12.03 -48.70
N GLY A 10 12.44 10.93 -48.86
CA GLY A 10 12.00 9.61 -48.42
C GLY A 10 12.12 9.42 -46.91
N ILE A 11 11.31 8.50 -46.35
CA ILE A 11 11.31 8.19 -44.93
C ILE A 11 12.64 7.59 -44.45
N SER A 12 13.39 6.93 -45.31
CA SER A 12 14.71 6.36 -45.04
C SER A 12 15.74 7.45 -44.74
N ILE A 13 15.77 8.51 -45.55
CA ILE A 13 16.66 9.66 -45.35
C ILE A 13 16.37 10.36 -44.02
N LEU A 14 15.11 10.51 -43.71
CA LEU A 14 14.70 11.11 -42.43
C LEU A 14 15.11 10.23 -41.23
N ARG A 15 14.99 8.91 -41.36
CA ARG A 15 15.39 7.95 -40.32
C ARG A 15 16.90 7.97 -40.12
N ASP A 16 17.68 8.01 -41.18
CA ASP A 16 19.14 8.07 -41.10
C ASP A 16 19.61 9.40 -40.50
N TYR A 17 18.99 10.52 -40.88
CA TYR A 17 19.25 11.81 -40.26
C TYR A 17 18.94 11.82 -38.77
N CYS A 18 17.76 11.30 -38.35
CA CYS A 18 17.41 11.16 -36.95
C CYS A 18 18.36 10.24 -36.19
N HIS A 19 18.83 9.18 -36.83
CA HIS A 19 19.83 8.27 -36.28
C HIS A 19 21.17 8.97 -36.04
N GLN A 20 21.67 9.75 -37.00
CA GLN A 20 22.90 10.54 -36.85
C GLN A 20 22.80 11.59 -35.73
N ILE A 21 21.65 12.24 -35.58
CA ILE A 21 21.41 13.19 -34.47
C ILE A 21 21.38 12.47 -33.12
N LYS A 22 20.79 11.27 -33.05
CA LYS A 22 20.76 10.47 -31.81
C LYS A 22 22.16 10.00 -31.41
N VAL A 23 22.99 9.64 -32.36
CA VAL A 23 24.39 9.21 -32.12
C VAL A 23 25.24 10.39 -31.63
N LYS A 24 24.97 11.62 -32.11
CA LYS A 24 25.66 12.85 -31.65
C LYS A 24 25.26 13.32 -30.26
N LYS A 25 24.15 12.83 -29.67
CA LYS A 25 23.90 13.04 -28.23
C LYS A 25 24.95 12.27 -27.47
N GLN A 26 25.90 12.99 -26.87
CA GLN A 26 26.90 12.43 -25.97
C GLN A 26 26.22 11.46 -25.01
N THR A 27 26.53 10.18 -25.12
CA THR A 27 26.12 9.18 -24.14
C THR A 27 26.82 9.52 -22.85
N THR A 28 26.09 10.12 -21.93
CA THR A 28 26.59 10.37 -20.58
C THR A 28 26.92 9.01 -19.97
N PRO A 29 28.20 8.77 -19.57
CA PRO A 29 28.58 7.47 -19.04
C PRO A 29 27.72 7.15 -17.82
N VAL A 30 27.14 5.96 -17.80
CA VAL A 30 26.33 5.48 -16.66
C VAL A 30 27.29 4.96 -15.61
N VAL A 31 27.51 5.76 -14.58
CA VAL A 31 28.29 5.32 -13.41
C VAL A 31 27.45 4.36 -12.57
N ARG A 32 27.88 3.11 -12.42
CA ARG A 32 27.27 2.16 -11.48
C ARG A 32 27.63 2.55 -10.07
N ILE A 33 26.70 3.17 -9.35
CA ILE A 33 26.90 3.52 -7.95
C ILE A 33 26.74 2.24 -7.12
N GLN A 34 27.85 1.80 -6.51
CA GLN A 34 27.79 0.76 -5.48
C GLN A 34 27.25 1.38 -4.20
N THR A 35 26.28 0.72 -3.60
CA THR A 35 25.65 1.15 -2.35
C THR A 35 26.30 0.37 -1.21
N ALA A 36 26.69 1.02 -0.15
CA ALA A 36 27.22 0.34 1.05
C ALA A 36 26.13 -0.54 1.71
N PRO A 37 26.51 -1.61 2.43
CA PRO A 37 25.56 -2.45 3.16
C PRO A 37 24.69 -1.62 4.11
N GLY A 38 23.39 -1.89 4.18
CA GLY A 38 22.44 -1.20 5.05
C GLY A 38 22.19 0.28 4.71
N GLN A 39 22.79 0.83 3.65
CA GLN A 39 22.69 2.25 3.34
C GLN A 39 21.34 2.62 2.78
N SER A 40 20.82 1.87 1.81
CA SER A 40 19.56 2.26 1.16
C SER A 40 18.73 1.11 0.64
N ALA A 41 17.41 1.35 0.53
CA ALA A 41 16.49 0.54 -0.26
C ALA A 41 15.76 1.40 -1.28
N GLN A 42 15.14 0.76 -2.27
CA GLN A 42 14.26 1.40 -3.24
C GLN A 42 12.89 0.74 -3.19
N VAL A 43 11.83 1.54 -3.29
CA VAL A 43 10.45 1.08 -3.33
C VAL A 43 9.72 1.60 -4.56
N ASP A 44 8.81 0.78 -5.08
CA ASP A 44 7.93 1.13 -6.19
C ASP A 44 6.69 0.25 -6.20
N TRP A 45 5.73 0.56 -7.05
CA TRP A 45 4.56 -0.24 -7.33
C TRP A 45 4.62 -0.82 -8.75
N LYS A 46 4.34 -2.11 -8.89
CA LYS A 46 3.88 -2.66 -10.15
C LYS A 46 2.36 -2.58 -10.15
N GLU A 47 1.86 -1.59 -10.86
CA GLU A 47 0.45 -1.22 -10.85
C GLU A 47 -0.36 -2.04 -11.84
N ASP A 48 -1.66 -2.18 -11.55
CA ASP A 48 -2.68 -2.68 -12.48
C ASP A 48 -2.31 -4.02 -13.16
N PHE A 49 -1.73 -4.94 -12.39
CA PHE A 49 -1.46 -6.28 -12.87
C PHE A 49 -2.77 -7.09 -12.90
N VAL A 50 -3.03 -7.79 -13.99
CA VAL A 50 -4.21 -8.64 -14.13
C VAL A 50 -3.76 -10.03 -14.50
N LEU A 51 -4.26 -11.01 -13.75
CA LEU A 51 -4.16 -12.44 -14.05
C LEU A 51 -5.54 -13.07 -13.91
N HIS A 52 -5.77 -14.16 -14.62
CA HIS A 52 -7.04 -14.89 -14.62
C HIS A 52 -6.92 -16.20 -13.86
N THR A 53 -7.96 -16.53 -13.10
CA THR A 53 -8.08 -17.88 -12.50
C THR A 53 -8.29 -18.93 -13.59
N ARG A 54 -8.15 -20.21 -13.26
CA ARG A 54 -8.49 -21.33 -14.18
C ARG A 54 -9.91 -21.23 -14.75
N LYS A 55 -10.83 -20.62 -14.01
CA LYS A 55 -12.20 -20.36 -14.42
C LYS A 55 -12.39 -19.11 -15.30
N GLY A 56 -11.31 -18.41 -15.64
CA GLY A 56 -11.33 -17.19 -16.43
C GLY A 56 -11.73 -15.91 -15.67
N THR A 57 -11.86 -15.97 -14.33
CA THR A 57 -12.16 -14.78 -13.52
C THR A 57 -10.94 -13.89 -13.41
N PRO A 58 -11.00 -12.61 -13.86
CA PRO A 58 -9.88 -11.69 -13.74
C PRO A 58 -9.69 -11.23 -12.30
N ILE A 59 -8.45 -11.26 -11.83
CA ILE A 59 -8.03 -10.66 -10.55
C ILE A 59 -7.11 -9.51 -10.87
N LYS A 60 -7.55 -8.29 -10.56
CA LYS A 60 -6.76 -7.06 -10.68
C LYS A 60 -6.11 -6.75 -9.35
N PHE A 61 -4.80 -6.52 -9.35
CA PHE A 61 -4.01 -6.26 -8.16
C PHE A 61 -2.79 -5.39 -8.46
N SER A 62 -2.10 -4.98 -7.43
CA SER A 62 -0.79 -4.33 -7.52
C SER A 62 0.23 -5.09 -6.68
N ILE A 63 1.50 -4.92 -6.97
CA ILE A 63 2.59 -5.53 -6.22
C ILE A 63 3.49 -4.42 -5.69
N PHE A 64 3.68 -4.41 -4.38
CA PHE A 64 4.68 -3.60 -3.72
C PHE A 64 6.06 -4.20 -3.97
N LEU A 65 6.97 -3.38 -4.44
CA LEU A 65 8.33 -3.76 -4.78
C LEU A 65 9.31 -3.07 -3.82
N TYR A 66 10.14 -3.87 -3.17
CA TYR A 66 11.20 -3.37 -2.30
C TYR A 66 12.52 -4.06 -2.62
N VAL A 67 13.60 -3.29 -2.77
CA VAL A 67 14.93 -3.81 -3.12
C VAL A 67 15.99 -3.15 -2.26
N LEU A 68 16.78 -3.94 -1.52
CA LEU A 68 17.96 -3.45 -0.82
C LEU A 68 19.05 -3.00 -1.81
N GLY A 69 19.76 -1.97 -1.44
CA GLY A 69 20.72 -1.29 -2.31
C GLY A 69 22.01 -2.08 -2.54
N TYR A 70 22.50 -2.81 -1.57
CA TYR A 70 23.75 -3.57 -1.64
C TYR A 70 23.48 -5.00 -2.11
N SER A 71 22.78 -5.83 -1.35
CA SER A 71 22.54 -7.24 -1.66
C SER A 71 21.63 -7.48 -2.85
N ARG A 72 20.84 -6.49 -3.24
CA ARG A 72 19.76 -6.64 -4.24
C ARG A 72 18.66 -7.58 -3.75
N LYS A 73 18.58 -7.87 -2.45
CA LYS A 73 17.50 -8.67 -1.88
C LYS A 73 16.18 -7.95 -2.09
N LYS A 74 15.18 -8.72 -2.53
CA LYS A 74 13.89 -8.25 -3.01
C LYS A 74 12.81 -8.72 -2.07
N TYR A 75 11.82 -7.86 -1.84
CA TYR A 75 10.56 -8.24 -1.20
C TYR A 75 9.41 -7.80 -2.08
N LEU A 76 8.46 -8.72 -2.27
CA LEU A 76 7.25 -8.54 -3.05
C LEU A 76 6.07 -8.70 -2.12
N ASN A 77 5.14 -7.75 -2.13
CA ASN A 77 3.87 -7.87 -1.43
C ASN A 77 2.70 -7.66 -2.38
N PHE A 78 1.79 -8.59 -2.38
CA PHE A 78 0.54 -8.55 -3.12
C PHE A 78 -0.47 -7.66 -2.41
N VAL A 79 -1.11 -6.73 -3.12
CA VAL A 79 -2.07 -5.78 -2.56
C VAL A 79 -3.19 -5.47 -3.53
N PHE A 80 -4.38 -5.14 -3.02
CA PHE A 80 -5.52 -4.72 -3.82
C PHE A 80 -5.63 -3.20 -3.99
N ASP A 81 -5.02 -2.43 -3.10
CA ASP A 81 -4.98 -0.98 -3.20
C ASP A 81 -3.56 -0.43 -2.92
N ARG A 82 -3.38 0.85 -3.15
CA ARG A 82 -2.11 1.56 -2.96
C ARG A 82 -2.28 2.73 -2.00
N LYS A 83 -3.15 2.57 -1.01
CA LYS A 83 -3.36 3.57 0.03
C LYS A 83 -2.13 3.71 0.92
N GLN A 84 -2.10 4.76 1.71
CA GLN A 84 -0.99 5.03 2.61
C GLN A 84 -0.79 3.94 3.66
N ASP A 85 -1.89 3.43 4.25
CA ASP A 85 -1.84 2.34 5.22
C ASP A 85 -1.30 1.06 4.60
N THR A 86 -1.66 0.79 3.33
CA THR A 86 -1.15 -0.35 2.55
C THR A 86 0.34 -0.19 2.27
N LEU A 87 0.82 1.03 1.99
CA LEU A 87 2.23 1.33 1.84
C LEU A 87 2.99 1.04 3.14
N PHE A 88 2.50 1.55 4.27
CA PHE A 88 3.16 1.38 5.57
C PHE A 88 3.16 -0.09 6.01
N SER A 89 2.04 -0.78 5.88
CA SER A 89 1.96 -2.23 6.16
C SER A 89 2.92 -3.03 5.28
N SER A 90 3.05 -2.67 4.00
CA SER A 90 4.01 -3.31 3.09
C SER A 90 5.46 -3.02 3.46
N LEU A 91 5.76 -1.81 3.97
CA LEU A 91 7.08 -1.47 4.50
C LEU A 91 7.40 -2.28 5.77
N VAL A 92 6.44 -2.41 6.70
CA VAL A 92 6.63 -3.27 7.90
C VAL A 92 6.94 -4.70 7.49
N GLY A 93 6.17 -5.27 6.55
CA GLY A 93 6.45 -6.61 6.02
C GLY A 93 7.82 -6.73 5.34
N ALA A 94 8.27 -5.68 4.64
CA ALA A 94 9.60 -5.64 4.06
C ALA A 94 10.69 -5.62 5.15
N PHE A 95 10.51 -4.83 6.21
CA PHE A 95 11.46 -4.76 7.33
C PHE A 95 11.59 -6.10 8.07
N GLU A 96 10.47 -6.79 8.28
CA GLU A 96 10.47 -8.16 8.84
C GLU A 96 11.24 -9.13 7.93
N PHE A 97 10.93 -9.12 6.63
CA PHE A 97 11.58 -10.01 5.67
C PHE A 97 13.09 -9.73 5.51
N MET A 98 13.50 -8.47 5.64
CA MET A 98 14.90 -8.05 5.58
C MET A 98 15.63 -8.19 6.92
N ASN A 99 14.91 -8.41 8.01
CA ASN A 99 15.39 -8.42 9.38
C ASN A 99 16.03 -7.09 9.79
N GLY A 100 15.37 -5.97 9.44
CA GLY A 100 15.79 -4.63 9.81
C GLY A 100 15.51 -3.56 8.76
N VAL A 101 15.88 -2.33 9.09
CA VAL A 101 15.59 -1.10 8.35
C VAL A 101 16.89 -0.47 7.84
N PRO A 102 17.01 -0.12 6.54
CA PRO A 102 18.16 0.59 6.00
C PRO A 102 18.10 2.08 6.41
N LYS A 103 19.25 2.77 6.34
CA LYS A 103 19.35 4.20 6.70
C LYS A 103 18.48 5.10 5.83
N GLU A 104 18.31 4.76 4.57
CA GLU A 104 17.56 5.55 3.60
C GLU A 104 16.62 4.66 2.78
N ILE A 105 15.40 5.16 2.50
CA ILE A 105 14.48 4.52 1.56
C ILE A 105 14.16 5.52 0.45
N VAL A 106 14.41 5.10 -0.78
CA VAL A 106 14.18 5.91 -1.98
C VAL A 106 12.78 5.60 -2.51
N PHE A 107 11.92 6.62 -2.48
CA PHE A 107 10.58 6.58 -3.05
C PHE A 107 10.59 7.25 -4.42
N ASP A 108 9.82 6.70 -5.36
CA ASP A 108 9.42 7.48 -6.52
C ASP A 108 8.37 8.53 -6.12
N ASN A 109 7.98 9.40 -7.05
CA ASN A 109 6.98 10.45 -6.81
C ASN A 109 5.57 9.88 -6.62
N MET A 110 5.43 8.89 -5.73
CA MET A 110 4.13 8.29 -5.41
C MET A 110 3.33 9.20 -4.47
N LYS A 111 2.05 9.46 -4.81
CA LYS A 111 1.16 10.37 -4.06
C LYS A 111 0.96 9.96 -2.60
N THR A 112 1.16 8.70 -2.26
CA THR A 112 1.07 8.18 -0.89
C THR A 112 2.28 8.50 -0.03
N ALA A 113 3.38 8.95 -0.66
CA ALA A 113 4.62 9.32 0.03
C ALA A 113 4.89 10.83 -0.02
N VAL A 114 4.47 11.52 -1.08
CA VAL A 114 4.76 12.93 -1.30
C VAL A 114 3.48 13.71 -1.59
N ASP A 115 3.31 14.84 -0.93
CA ASP A 115 2.22 15.79 -1.20
C ASP A 115 2.53 16.63 -2.44
N HIS A 116 3.81 17.03 -2.60
CA HIS A 116 4.31 17.68 -3.80
C HIS A 116 5.60 17.02 -4.29
N ALA A 117 5.56 16.54 -5.52
CA ALA A 117 6.71 15.94 -6.19
C ALA A 117 7.80 16.99 -6.44
N ARG A 118 9.06 16.56 -6.38
CA ARG A 118 10.20 17.39 -6.71
C ARG A 118 10.16 17.81 -8.19
N SER A 119 10.26 19.11 -8.45
CA SER A 119 10.55 19.65 -9.77
C SER A 119 11.99 20.19 -9.84
N SER A 120 12.39 20.73 -11.00
CA SER A 120 13.66 21.47 -11.13
C SER A 120 13.74 22.70 -10.23
N PHE A 121 12.60 23.23 -9.80
CA PHE A 121 12.50 24.48 -9.05
C PHE A 121 11.98 24.31 -7.61
N THR A 122 11.38 23.17 -7.26
CA THR A 122 10.77 22.94 -5.95
C THR A 122 11.40 21.74 -5.23
N LYS A 123 11.52 21.88 -3.88
CA LYS A 123 11.90 20.77 -3.01
C LYS A 123 10.71 19.81 -2.86
N VAL A 124 10.99 18.54 -2.57
CA VAL A 124 9.95 17.56 -2.20
C VAL A 124 9.29 18.00 -0.90
N VAL A 125 7.96 17.99 -0.89
CA VAL A 125 7.18 18.07 0.34
C VAL A 125 6.68 16.65 0.64
N TRP A 126 7.23 16.07 1.68
CA TRP A 126 6.85 14.75 2.16
C TRP A 126 5.54 14.81 2.93
N ASN A 127 4.73 13.79 2.80
CA ASN A 127 3.56 13.63 3.62
C ASN A 127 3.95 13.50 5.11
N GLU A 128 3.25 14.22 6.01
CA GLU A 128 3.58 14.24 7.44
C GLU A 128 3.54 12.85 8.09
N LYS A 129 2.57 12.02 7.72
CA LYS A 129 2.45 10.65 8.22
C LYS A 129 3.61 9.77 7.80
N LEU A 130 4.10 9.92 6.56
CA LEU A 130 5.31 9.24 6.12
C LEU A 130 6.52 9.70 6.94
N LEU A 131 6.63 11.00 7.25
CA LEU A 131 7.73 11.51 8.07
C LEU A 131 7.67 10.97 9.51
N GLU A 132 6.48 10.86 10.08
CA GLU A 132 6.28 10.24 11.40
C GLU A 132 6.65 8.75 11.38
N PHE A 133 6.12 8.00 10.41
CA PHE A 133 6.44 6.59 10.21
C PHE A 133 7.96 6.37 10.00
N ALA A 134 8.58 7.19 9.17
CA ALA A 134 10.02 7.12 8.89
C ALA A 134 10.88 7.39 10.13
N ARG A 135 10.49 8.39 10.95
CA ARG A 135 11.16 8.68 12.23
C ARG A 135 11.04 7.52 13.21
N THR A 136 9.84 6.94 13.33
CA THR A 136 9.59 5.79 14.20
C THR A 136 10.34 4.54 13.74
N ALA A 137 10.43 4.32 12.44
CA ALA A 137 11.17 3.20 11.85
C ALA A 137 12.69 3.41 11.81
N GLY A 138 13.16 4.66 11.94
CA GLY A 138 14.59 4.99 11.95
C GLY A 138 15.23 5.14 10.56
N PHE A 139 14.45 5.48 9.51
CA PHE A 139 15.01 5.74 8.18
C PHE A 139 14.74 7.17 7.69
N THR A 140 15.55 7.61 6.71
CA THR A 140 15.36 8.89 6.02
C THR A 140 14.71 8.65 4.66
N PRO A 141 13.53 9.23 4.36
CA PRO A 141 12.95 9.14 3.04
C PRO A 141 13.74 10.00 2.04
N LYS A 142 13.98 9.46 0.84
CA LYS A 142 14.63 10.12 -0.28
C LYS A 142 13.75 10.05 -1.51
N SER A 143 13.69 11.13 -2.29
CA SER A 143 12.99 11.10 -3.58
C SER A 143 13.96 10.82 -4.72
N CYS A 144 13.46 10.15 -5.77
CA CYS A 144 14.18 10.05 -7.02
C CYS A 144 14.48 11.44 -7.59
N LYS A 145 15.71 11.67 -8.06
CA LYS A 145 16.04 12.93 -8.74
C LYS A 145 15.41 12.92 -10.14
N PRO A 146 14.69 14.01 -10.53
CA PRO A 146 14.18 14.13 -11.90
C PRO A 146 15.30 13.94 -12.91
N PHE A 147 15.00 13.31 -14.04
CA PHE A 147 15.92 13.09 -15.16
C PHE A 147 17.20 12.31 -14.85
N ARG A 148 17.27 11.57 -13.72
CA ARG A 148 18.35 10.65 -13.42
C ARG A 148 17.83 9.21 -13.27
N PRO A 149 17.63 8.46 -14.36
CA PRO A 149 17.11 7.09 -14.33
C PRO A 149 17.97 6.13 -13.51
N GLN A 150 19.24 6.46 -13.29
CA GLN A 150 20.17 5.68 -12.47
C GLN A 150 19.73 5.55 -11.01
N THR A 151 18.96 6.52 -10.48
CA THR A 151 18.49 6.49 -9.08
C THR A 151 17.37 5.50 -8.87
N LYS A 152 16.63 5.09 -9.90
CA LYS A 152 15.49 4.14 -9.84
C LYS A 152 15.80 2.76 -10.44
N GLY A 153 16.93 2.61 -11.15
CA GLY A 153 17.24 1.45 -11.98
C GLY A 153 17.13 0.07 -11.30
N LYS A 154 17.27 0.01 -9.97
CA LYS A 154 17.19 -1.26 -9.22
C LYS A 154 15.77 -1.80 -9.16
N VAL A 155 14.81 -0.94 -8.80
CA VAL A 155 13.41 -1.32 -8.69
C VAL A 155 12.72 -1.40 -10.06
N GLU A 156 13.12 -0.60 -11.03
CA GLU A 156 12.64 -0.73 -12.43
C GLU A 156 13.02 -2.06 -13.05
N SER A 157 14.24 -2.55 -12.79
CA SER A 157 14.65 -3.89 -13.21
C SER A 157 13.77 -4.97 -12.57
N LEU A 158 13.43 -4.82 -11.29
CA LEU A 158 12.51 -5.72 -10.61
C LEU A 158 11.10 -5.66 -11.20
N ALA A 159 10.57 -4.47 -11.47
CA ALA A 159 9.25 -4.30 -12.07
C ALA A 159 9.11 -5.01 -13.44
N ARG A 160 10.18 -5.04 -14.24
CA ARG A 160 10.23 -5.85 -15.48
C ARG A 160 10.27 -7.36 -15.19
N THR A 161 10.99 -7.77 -14.15
CA THR A 161 11.10 -9.18 -13.78
C THR A 161 9.78 -9.75 -13.28
N ILE A 162 8.89 -8.93 -12.71
CA ILE A 162 7.55 -9.33 -12.26
C ILE A 162 6.67 -9.82 -13.41
N GLU A 163 6.95 -9.42 -14.66
CA GLU A 163 6.23 -9.96 -15.83
C GLU A 163 6.36 -11.48 -15.95
N ARG A 164 7.32 -12.12 -15.27
CA ARG A 164 7.39 -13.59 -15.16
C ARG A 164 6.13 -14.21 -14.53
N LEU A 165 5.36 -13.46 -13.75
CA LEU A 165 4.08 -13.95 -13.22
C LEU A 165 3.05 -14.26 -14.30
N ARG A 166 3.18 -13.71 -15.51
CA ARG A 166 2.23 -13.98 -16.61
C ARG A 166 2.22 -15.44 -17.08
N VAL A 167 3.27 -16.20 -16.80
CA VAL A 167 3.28 -17.64 -17.09
C VAL A 167 2.29 -18.44 -16.23
N TYR A 168 1.83 -17.83 -15.14
CA TYR A 168 0.84 -18.43 -14.23
C TYR A 168 -0.60 -17.94 -14.51
N ASP A 169 -0.83 -17.21 -15.61
CA ASP A 169 -2.16 -16.82 -16.04
C ASP A 169 -2.98 -18.09 -16.33
N TYR A 170 -4.18 -18.21 -15.80
CA TYR A 170 -5.04 -19.39 -15.81
C TYR A 170 -4.50 -20.61 -15.05
N GLU A 171 -3.49 -20.47 -14.18
CA GLU A 171 -2.84 -21.59 -13.46
C GLU A 171 -3.19 -21.65 -11.96
N PHE A 172 -4.07 -20.78 -11.46
CA PHE A 172 -4.47 -20.71 -10.05
C PHE A 172 -5.99 -20.56 -9.90
N ASP A 173 -6.53 -20.89 -8.73
CA ASP A 173 -7.98 -20.93 -8.51
C ASP A 173 -8.51 -19.75 -7.70
N ASN A 174 -7.70 -19.17 -6.81
CA ASN A 174 -8.11 -18.13 -5.87
C ASN A 174 -6.96 -17.19 -5.50
N VAL A 175 -7.29 -16.17 -4.70
CA VAL A 175 -6.33 -15.14 -4.23
C VAL A 175 -5.20 -15.73 -3.38
N ASN A 176 -5.48 -16.78 -2.58
CA ASN A 176 -4.45 -17.39 -1.74
C ASN A 176 -3.41 -18.12 -2.59
N ASP A 177 -3.84 -18.82 -3.64
CA ASP A 177 -2.92 -19.47 -4.59
C ASP A 177 -2.05 -18.41 -5.28
N LEU A 178 -2.65 -17.29 -5.71
CA LEU A 178 -1.92 -16.17 -6.30
C LEU A 178 -0.87 -15.61 -5.32
N ALA A 179 -1.22 -15.44 -4.05
CA ALA A 179 -0.28 -14.97 -3.03
C ALA A 179 0.90 -15.94 -2.86
N GLN A 180 0.63 -17.26 -2.90
CA GLN A 180 1.67 -18.31 -2.85
C GLN A 180 2.60 -18.25 -4.08
N LEU A 181 2.04 -18.02 -5.28
CA LEU A 181 2.83 -17.85 -6.50
C LEU A 181 3.76 -16.64 -6.43
N ILE A 182 3.28 -15.51 -5.90
CA ILE A 182 4.10 -14.32 -5.69
C ILE A 182 5.19 -14.58 -4.66
N HIS A 183 4.86 -15.28 -3.57
CA HIS A 183 5.85 -15.70 -2.58
C HIS A 183 6.92 -16.62 -3.19
N LYS A 184 6.50 -17.61 -3.97
CA LYS A 184 7.43 -18.52 -4.69
C LYS A 184 8.36 -17.74 -5.62
N LEU A 185 7.84 -16.79 -6.39
CA LEU A 185 8.65 -15.91 -7.23
C LEU A 185 9.64 -15.09 -6.38
N ASN A 186 9.21 -14.53 -5.25
CA ASN A 186 10.08 -13.77 -4.36
C ASN A 186 11.25 -14.63 -3.85
N VAL A 187 10.99 -15.87 -3.43
CA VAL A 187 12.03 -16.83 -3.00
C VAL A 187 12.99 -17.13 -4.16
N GLN A 188 12.46 -17.41 -5.34
CA GLN A 188 13.25 -17.71 -6.53
C GLN A 188 14.18 -16.54 -6.87
N LEU A 189 13.67 -15.30 -6.95
CA LEU A 189 14.45 -14.11 -7.30
C LEU A 189 15.58 -13.79 -6.31
N ASN A 190 15.46 -14.24 -5.07
CA ASN A 190 16.50 -14.05 -4.05
C ASN A 190 17.55 -15.18 -4.04
N ASN A 191 17.28 -16.28 -4.76
CA ASN A 191 18.21 -17.40 -4.93
C ASN A 191 18.85 -17.47 -6.34
N GLU A 192 18.37 -16.68 -7.30
CA GLU A 192 18.98 -16.52 -8.63
C GLU A 192 20.22 -15.60 -8.56
N LEU A 193 21.19 -15.83 -9.44
CA LEU A 193 22.32 -14.91 -9.60
C LEU A 193 21.85 -13.54 -10.09
N SER A 194 22.21 -12.50 -9.37
CA SER A 194 21.95 -11.13 -9.79
C SER A 194 22.99 -10.67 -10.79
N GLN A 195 22.57 -10.33 -12.00
CA GLN A 195 23.47 -9.78 -13.02
C GLN A 195 24.20 -8.49 -12.59
N ALA A 196 23.62 -7.76 -11.63
CA ALA A 196 24.20 -6.52 -11.14
C ALA A 196 25.37 -6.73 -10.17
N THR A 197 25.39 -7.83 -9.43
CA THR A 197 26.39 -8.12 -8.38
C THR A 197 27.22 -9.36 -8.69
N GLY A 198 26.79 -10.23 -9.59
CA GLY A 198 27.41 -11.54 -9.83
C GLY A 198 27.16 -12.57 -8.74
N GLU A 199 26.37 -12.22 -7.71
CA GLU A 199 26.10 -13.04 -6.53
C GLU A 199 24.61 -13.22 -6.30
N LYS A 200 24.21 -14.24 -5.53
CA LYS A 200 22.83 -14.42 -5.10
C LYS A 200 22.46 -13.36 -4.06
N PRO A 201 21.29 -12.71 -4.16
CA PRO A 201 20.85 -11.72 -3.17
C PRO A 201 20.87 -12.24 -1.73
N ASN A 202 20.45 -13.48 -1.49
CA ASN A 202 20.49 -14.06 -0.14
C ASN A 202 21.91 -14.20 0.41
N THR A 203 22.90 -14.53 -0.41
CA THR A 203 24.32 -14.62 0.00
C THR A 203 24.85 -13.26 0.45
N LEU A 204 24.61 -12.21 -0.35
CA LEU A 204 25.04 -10.85 0.03
C LEU A 204 24.27 -10.30 1.23
N TRP A 205 23.00 -10.67 1.37
CA TRP A 205 22.16 -10.23 2.48
C TRP A 205 22.64 -10.77 3.83
N THR A 206 23.25 -11.96 3.91
CA THR A 206 23.81 -12.45 5.18
C THR A 206 24.81 -11.47 5.78
N LYS A 207 25.52 -10.73 4.94
CA LYS A 207 26.41 -9.65 5.34
C LYS A 207 25.66 -8.33 5.58
N GLU A 208 24.70 -7.97 4.70
CA GLU A 208 24.00 -6.69 4.77
C GLU A 208 23.10 -6.57 6.00
N LYS A 209 22.49 -7.68 6.46
CA LYS A 209 21.56 -7.69 7.61
C LYS A 209 22.18 -7.15 8.91
N GLU A 210 23.52 -7.25 9.07
CA GLU A 210 24.25 -6.75 10.24
C GLU A 210 24.33 -5.21 10.27
N TYR A 211 24.08 -4.56 9.13
CA TYR A 211 24.10 -3.10 8.96
C TYR A 211 22.72 -2.49 8.91
N LEU A 212 21.66 -3.29 9.03
CA LEU A 212 20.28 -2.82 9.12
C LEU A 212 19.96 -2.49 10.58
N SER A 213 19.20 -1.42 10.79
CA SER A 213 18.76 -1.02 12.13
C SER A 213 17.62 -1.90 12.61
N PRO A 214 17.59 -2.28 13.91
CA PRO A 214 16.43 -2.94 14.48
C PRO A 214 15.22 -2.02 14.49
N PHE A 215 14.02 -2.59 14.53
CA PHE A 215 12.75 -1.85 14.61
C PHE A 215 11.76 -2.55 15.52
N ASP A 216 10.81 -1.81 16.06
CA ASP A 216 9.68 -2.33 16.82
C ASP A 216 8.44 -2.41 15.91
N LYS A 217 8.04 -3.64 15.56
CA LYS A 217 6.87 -3.89 14.72
C LYS A 217 5.59 -3.35 15.33
N ASN A 218 5.37 -3.56 16.63
CA ASN A 218 4.14 -3.15 17.30
C ASN A 218 4.04 -1.63 17.35
N LEU A 219 5.16 -0.94 17.58
CA LEU A 219 5.22 0.50 17.53
C LEU A 219 4.90 1.04 16.13
N LEU A 220 5.44 0.44 15.05
CA LEU A 220 5.11 0.83 13.67
C LEU A 220 3.65 0.58 13.32
N LEU A 221 3.09 -0.57 13.72
CA LEU A 221 1.67 -0.86 13.53
C LEU A 221 0.79 0.14 14.28
N SER A 222 1.18 0.56 15.49
CA SER A 222 0.43 1.58 16.23
C SER A 222 0.42 2.95 15.54
N VAL A 223 1.48 3.31 14.79
CA VAL A 223 1.50 4.52 13.95
C VAL A 223 0.51 4.43 12.80
N ILE A 224 0.38 3.23 12.19
CA ILE A 224 -0.60 2.98 11.13
C ILE A 224 -2.02 3.08 11.69
N ASP A 225 -2.26 2.47 12.84
CA ASP A 225 -3.59 2.39 13.47
C ASP A 225 -4.06 3.72 14.08
N ARG A 226 -3.15 4.63 14.47
CA ARG A 226 -3.49 5.97 15.02
C ARG A 226 -4.37 6.80 14.09
N ASP A 227 -4.37 6.50 12.81
CA ASP A 227 -5.14 7.25 11.81
C ASP A 227 -6.57 6.76 11.62
N GLN A 228 -7.03 5.82 12.37
CA GLN A 228 -8.42 5.38 12.31
C GLN A 228 -9.34 6.16 13.25
N THR A 229 -9.05 7.45 13.50
CA THR A 229 -10.04 8.32 14.12
C THR A 229 -11.21 8.52 13.15
N ARG A 230 -12.42 8.41 13.68
CA ARG A 230 -13.67 8.65 12.96
C ARG A 230 -14.55 9.56 13.77
N LYS A 231 -15.11 10.57 13.10
CA LYS A 231 -16.14 11.40 13.71
C LYS A 231 -17.45 10.62 13.74
N VAL A 232 -18.06 10.56 14.92
CA VAL A 232 -19.39 9.95 15.06
C VAL A 232 -20.43 10.85 14.41
N SER A 233 -21.20 10.30 13.50
CA SER A 233 -22.26 11.02 12.76
C SER A 233 -23.47 11.31 13.67
N ASN A 234 -24.38 12.17 13.19
CA ASN A 234 -25.67 12.42 13.86
C ASN A 234 -26.59 11.19 13.92
N GLU A 235 -26.29 10.16 13.14
CA GLU A 235 -26.97 8.86 13.18
C GLU A 235 -26.38 7.94 14.28
N SER A 236 -25.48 8.45 15.13
CA SER A 236 -24.75 7.67 16.13
C SER A 236 -23.91 6.55 15.54
N MET A 237 -23.26 6.82 14.39
CA MET A 237 -22.50 5.84 13.63
C MET A 237 -21.14 6.38 13.17
N ILE A 238 -20.21 5.45 13.01
CA ILE A 238 -18.95 5.67 12.30
C ILE A 238 -18.97 4.91 10.98
N THR A 239 -18.19 5.38 9.99
CA THR A 239 -18.05 4.70 8.71
C THR A 239 -16.65 4.06 8.60
N TYR A 240 -16.61 2.76 8.32
CA TYR A 240 -15.39 2.03 8.03
C TYR A 240 -15.54 1.20 6.75
N LYS A 241 -14.64 1.42 5.77
CA LYS A 241 -14.67 0.76 4.44
C LYS A 241 -16.04 0.79 3.74
N GLY A 242 -16.79 1.89 3.91
CA GLY A 242 -18.09 2.07 3.29
C GLY A 242 -19.28 1.46 4.05
N ASN A 243 -19.03 0.79 5.17
CA ASN A 243 -20.05 0.24 6.05
C ASN A 243 -20.16 1.09 7.33
N LYS A 244 -21.35 1.23 7.87
CA LYS A 244 -21.64 1.99 9.09
C LYS A 244 -21.71 1.06 10.30
N TYR A 245 -21.15 1.50 11.43
CA TYR A 245 -21.13 0.77 12.71
C TYR A 245 -21.60 1.70 13.83
N SER A 246 -22.49 1.25 14.66
CA SER A 246 -23.08 2.06 15.73
C SER A 246 -22.09 2.37 16.87
N VAL A 247 -22.31 3.50 17.51
CA VAL A 247 -21.59 3.98 18.69
C VAL A 247 -22.62 4.60 19.65
N PRO A 248 -22.47 4.56 20.99
CA PRO A 248 -23.43 5.16 21.91
C PRO A 248 -23.69 6.65 21.61
N VAL A 249 -24.95 7.07 21.73
CA VAL A 249 -25.45 8.41 21.31
C VAL A 249 -24.65 9.57 21.91
N LYS A 250 -24.17 9.44 23.15
CA LYS A 250 -23.37 10.46 23.85
C LYS A 250 -22.03 10.82 23.17
N TYR A 251 -21.62 10.05 22.17
CA TYR A 251 -20.40 10.31 21.41
C TYR A 251 -20.66 10.96 20.04
N ILE A 252 -21.89 11.31 19.70
CA ILE A 252 -22.23 12.06 18.49
C ILE A 252 -21.35 13.32 18.41
N GLY A 253 -20.76 13.56 17.24
CA GLY A 253 -19.89 14.71 16.97
C GLY A 253 -18.46 14.59 17.51
N LYS A 254 -18.16 13.60 18.36
CA LYS A 254 -16.81 13.33 18.87
C LYS A 254 -15.99 12.49 17.90
N GLU A 255 -14.69 12.59 18.01
CA GLU A 255 -13.75 11.72 17.30
C GLU A 255 -13.45 10.50 18.18
N VAL A 256 -13.67 9.32 17.65
CA VAL A 256 -13.41 8.04 18.30
C VAL A 256 -12.30 7.29 17.53
N THR A 257 -11.52 6.51 18.25
CA THR A 257 -10.47 5.67 17.66
C THR A 257 -11.07 4.32 17.26
N VAL A 258 -10.77 3.88 16.05
CA VAL A 258 -11.21 2.58 15.51
C VAL A 258 -10.00 1.69 15.30
N ASN A 259 -9.97 0.55 15.96
CA ASN A 259 -8.94 -0.46 15.81
C ASN A 259 -9.52 -1.74 15.20
N ILE A 260 -8.76 -2.38 14.32
CA ILE A 260 -9.15 -3.66 13.72
C ILE A 260 -8.22 -4.75 14.24
N THR A 261 -8.81 -5.78 14.80
CA THR A 261 -8.08 -6.96 15.26
C THR A 261 -8.80 -8.20 14.73
N ASP A 262 -8.13 -8.96 13.88
CA ASP A 262 -8.70 -10.13 13.18
C ASP A 262 -9.99 -9.78 12.42
N SER A 263 -11.13 -10.22 12.93
CA SER A 263 -12.46 -9.96 12.35
C SER A 263 -13.28 -8.96 13.16
N LEU A 264 -12.66 -8.27 14.13
CA LEU A 264 -13.33 -7.34 15.03
C LEU A 264 -12.96 -5.89 14.73
N LEU A 265 -13.97 -5.03 14.72
CA LEU A 265 -13.85 -3.57 14.75
C LEU A 265 -14.09 -3.11 16.18
N LEU A 266 -13.07 -2.53 16.80
CA LEU A 266 -13.08 -2.01 18.16
C LEU A 266 -13.18 -0.50 18.12
N VAL A 267 -14.20 0.08 18.74
CA VAL A 267 -14.37 1.54 18.85
C VAL A 267 -14.02 1.96 20.27
N SER A 268 -13.11 2.92 20.41
CA SER A 268 -12.67 3.44 21.69
C SER A 268 -12.66 4.97 21.71
N PHE A 269 -12.80 5.55 22.92
CA PHE A 269 -12.68 6.98 23.17
C PHE A 269 -11.83 7.19 24.44
N ASP A 270 -10.82 8.04 24.35
CA ASP A 270 -9.85 8.30 25.44
C ASP A 270 -9.31 7.00 26.07
N GLY A 271 -8.97 6.02 25.23
CA GLY A 271 -8.42 4.73 25.66
C GLY A 271 -9.45 3.75 26.27
N ARG A 272 -10.73 4.13 26.37
CA ARG A 272 -11.80 3.24 26.85
C ARG A 272 -12.53 2.61 25.68
N LEU A 273 -12.66 1.28 25.70
CA LEU A 273 -13.45 0.55 24.71
C LEU A 273 -14.93 0.89 24.86
N LEU A 274 -15.55 1.34 23.77
CA LEU A 274 -16.98 1.67 23.70
C LEU A 274 -17.80 0.52 23.13
N ARG A 275 -17.38 0.00 21.97
CA ARG A 275 -18.08 -1.06 21.25
C ARG A 275 -17.12 -2.01 20.55
N LYS A 276 -17.59 -3.26 20.38
CA LYS A 276 -16.97 -4.30 19.54
C LYS A 276 -18.00 -4.72 18.49
N HIS A 277 -17.63 -4.62 17.24
CA HIS A 277 -18.44 -5.12 16.13
C HIS A 277 -17.69 -6.21 15.40
N LEU A 278 -18.39 -7.22 14.88
CA LEU A 278 -17.84 -8.10 13.85
C LEU A 278 -17.72 -7.31 12.54
N LEU A 279 -16.60 -7.43 11.86
CA LEU A 279 -16.47 -6.89 10.50
C LEU A 279 -17.46 -7.60 9.59
N SER A 280 -18.28 -6.84 8.91
CA SER A 280 -19.39 -7.33 8.08
C SER A 280 -19.38 -6.63 6.74
N ASN A 281 -19.94 -7.28 5.71
CA ASN A 281 -20.24 -6.68 4.41
C ASN A 281 -21.59 -5.94 4.40
N GLN A 282 -22.32 -5.95 5.51
CA GLN A 282 -23.59 -5.22 5.65
C GLN A 282 -23.34 -3.72 5.71
N LYS A 283 -24.20 -2.93 5.05
CA LYS A 283 -24.09 -1.48 5.01
C LYS A 283 -24.27 -0.80 6.36
N ILE A 284 -25.13 -1.37 7.21
CA ILE A 284 -25.49 -0.83 8.51
C ILE A 284 -25.38 -1.94 9.55
N ASN A 285 -24.59 -1.68 10.61
CA ASN A 285 -24.30 -2.63 11.68
C ASN A 285 -24.60 -1.95 13.01
N TYR A 286 -25.76 -2.26 13.61
CA TYR A 286 -26.13 -1.78 14.93
C TYR A 286 -25.76 -2.77 16.03
N HIS A 287 -25.21 -2.25 17.14
CA HIS A 287 -25.25 -2.92 18.41
C HIS A 287 -26.64 -2.74 19.01
N HIS A 288 -27.20 -3.77 19.64
CA HIS A 288 -28.55 -3.76 20.22
C HIS A 288 -28.80 -2.52 21.09
N ASP A 289 -27.94 -2.29 22.07
CA ASP A 289 -28.10 -1.19 23.06
C ASP A 289 -28.07 0.20 22.38
N ASP A 290 -27.21 0.36 21.33
CA ASP A 290 -27.12 1.64 20.63
C ASP A 290 -28.38 1.92 19.82
N LEU A 291 -28.97 0.88 19.18
CA LEU A 291 -30.23 1.03 18.47
C LEU A 291 -31.37 1.35 19.44
N GLN A 292 -31.41 0.68 20.59
CA GLN A 292 -32.40 0.96 21.66
C GLN A 292 -32.26 2.42 22.12
N GLU A 293 -31.04 2.90 22.41
CA GLU A 293 -30.79 4.28 22.82
C GLU A 293 -31.19 5.29 21.73
N VAL A 294 -30.92 5.02 20.46
CA VAL A 294 -31.30 5.88 19.32
C VAL A 294 -32.83 5.94 19.18
N LEU A 295 -33.52 4.80 19.27
CA LEU A 295 -34.96 4.74 19.10
C LEU A 295 -35.70 5.38 20.29
N SER A 296 -35.24 5.18 21.52
CA SER A 296 -35.82 5.79 22.74
C SER A 296 -35.60 7.30 22.77
N ASN A 297 -34.47 7.81 22.29
CA ASN A 297 -34.21 9.25 22.24
C ASN A 297 -34.86 9.95 21.02
N GLY A 298 -35.38 9.20 20.08
CA GLY A 298 -35.92 9.70 18.79
C GLY A 298 -37.43 9.48 18.69
N VAL A 299 -37.79 8.55 17.78
CA VAL A 299 -39.18 8.36 17.32
C VAL A 299 -40.07 7.68 18.35
N TYR A 300 -39.51 6.95 19.31
CA TYR A 300 -40.28 6.08 20.26
C TYR A 300 -40.04 6.44 21.74
N HIS A 301 -39.89 7.73 22.03
CA HIS A 301 -39.63 8.20 23.40
C HIS A 301 -40.79 7.92 24.42
N ASP A 302 -42.00 7.69 23.90
CA ASP A 302 -43.22 7.44 24.74
C ASP A 302 -43.61 5.96 24.81
N LEU A 303 -42.85 5.04 24.17
CA LEU A 303 -43.21 3.62 24.21
C LEU A 303 -42.80 2.94 25.53
N ALA A 304 -43.61 1.96 25.96
CA ALA A 304 -43.23 1.06 27.03
C ALA A 304 -42.01 0.20 26.61
N GLU A 305 -41.21 -0.19 27.61
CA GLU A 305 -39.93 -0.91 27.37
C GLU A 305 -40.10 -2.20 26.52
N GLU A 306 -41.19 -2.96 26.76
CA GLU A 306 -41.51 -4.17 25.98
C GLU A 306 -41.85 -3.88 24.52
N GLU A 307 -42.51 -2.77 24.22
CA GLU A 307 -42.83 -2.37 22.85
C GLU A 307 -41.63 -1.79 22.13
N LEU A 308 -40.78 -1.05 22.85
CA LEU A 308 -39.51 -0.56 22.33
C LEU A 308 -38.61 -1.73 21.93
N GLU A 309 -38.49 -2.75 22.78
CA GLU A 309 -37.68 -3.95 22.46
C GLU A 309 -38.19 -4.67 21.21
N LYS A 310 -39.51 -4.81 21.01
CA LYS A 310 -40.07 -5.37 19.78
C LYS A 310 -39.68 -4.56 18.54
N GLN A 311 -39.65 -3.23 18.65
CA GLN A 311 -39.24 -2.37 17.56
C GLN A 311 -37.73 -2.47 17.28
N VAL A 312 -36.87 -2.59 18.31
CA VAL A 312 -35.44 -2.82 18.18
C VAL A 312 -35.18 -4.12 17.41
N GLN A 313 -35.80 -5.23 17.82
CA GLN A 313 -35.65 -6.54 17.17
C GLN A 313 -36.12 -6.52 15.71
N ARG A 314 -37.22 -5.85 15.42
CA ARG A 314 -37.74 -5.69 14.05
C ARG A 314 -36.75 -4.92 13.18
N ASN A 315 -36.19 -3.82 13.68
CA ASN A 315 -35.23 -3.01 12.92
C ASN A 315 -33.92 -3.75 12.71
N LEU A 316 -33.38 -4.46 13.72
CA LEU A 316 -32.17 -5.28 13.57
C LEU A 316 -32.36 -6.32 12.46
N THR A 317 -33.48 -7.06 12.48
CA THR A 317 -33.80 -8.04 11.44
C THR A 317 -33.90 -7.40 10.05
N MET A 318 -34.43 -6.18 9.95
CA MET A 318 -34.52 -5.44 8.69
C MET A 318 -33.14 -5.01 8.20
N PHE A 319 -32.26 -4.54 9.06
CA PHE A 319 -30.88 -4.17 8.72
C PHE A 319 -30.03 -5.39 8.29
N ASP A 320 -30.24 -6.55 8.93
CA ASP A 320 -29.57 -7.80 8.57
C ASP A 320 -29.95 -8.27 7.14
N ASN A 321 -31.11 -7.91 6.66
CA ASN A 321 -31.58 -8.23 5.31
C ASN A 321 -31.17 -7.21 4.23
N LEU A 322 -30.63 -6.04 4.62
CA LEU A 322 -30.06 -5.06 3.70
C LEU A 322 -28.65 -5.51 3.23
N ARG A 323 -28.61 -6.56 2.39
CA ARG A 323 -27.40 -6.96 1.69
C ARG A 323 -27.09 -5.92 0.60
N GLY A 324 -25.90 -5.31 0.68
CA GLY A 324 -25.40 -4.37 -0.30
C GLY A 324 -24.89 -5.03 -1.56
#